data_62851d19bc87439fe0f1550d24bea3b0
#
_entry.id   62851d19bc87439fe0f1550d24bea3b0
#
_cell.length_a   1.000
_cell.length_b   1.000
_cell.length_c   1.000
_cell.angle_alpha   90.00
_cell.angle_beta   90.00
_cell.angle_gamma   90.00
#
_symmetry.space_group_name_H-M   'P 1'
#
loop_
_entity.id
_entity.type
_entity.pdbx_description
1 polymer ?
#
loop_
_entity_poly.entity_id
_entity_poly.type
_entity_poly.pdbx_seq_one_letter_code
_entity_poly.pdbx_strand_id
1 'polypeptide(L)'
;LIGPFTVGHVLALIVSLSVTAVLLLALTSPIGAPSDAGGPVPGASFYRVGEAGTGLAIGDRPPPLAGDGTAIVDLDGVAVDLAGLEGRPVWVVFWATWCPPCQQETPDLQRAWEANRDTGLALIAVNVQESADVASEYAATYGLTYRIALDPTAGAFRAWGVFGLPTHYFIGRDGRIKDRWFGPMSLDQMQQRLTLIEGT
;
A
#
# COMPACT_ATOMS: atom_id res chain seq x y z
N LEU A 1 5.39 -48.09 55.92
CA LEU A 1 5.71 -46.95 56.77
C LEU A 1 6.25 -45.83 55.85
N ILE A 2 5.39 -44.85 55.50
CA ILE A 2 5.73 -43.70 54.67
C ILE A 2 6.34 -42.64 55.67
N GLY A 3 7.64 -42.40 55.55
CA GLY A 3 8.32 -41.38 56.36
C GLY A 3 7.81 -39.96 56.11
N PRO A 4 7.98 -39.00 57.07
CA PRO A 4 7.43 -37.70 56.95
C PRO A 4 8.11 -36.96 55.80
N PHE A 5 7.29 -36.52 54.83
CA PHE A 5 7.75 -35.60 53.78
C PHE A 5 8.25 -34.32 54.43
N THR A 6 9.51 -33.99 54.20
CA THR A 6 10.06 -32.73 54.68
C THR A 6 9.55 -31.59 53.75
N VAL A 7 9.42 -30.39 54.33
CA VAL A 7 8.99 -29.21 53.60
C VAL A 7 9.80 -29.02 52.29
N GLY A 8 11.06 -29.47 52.28
CA GLY A 8 11.92 -29.46 51.09
C GLY A 8 11.44 -30.36 49.96
N HIS A 9 10.87 -31.54 50.27
CA HIS A 9 10.33 -32.46 49.25
C HIS A 9 9.04 -31.89 48.62
N VAL A 10 8.21 -31.22 49.41
CA VAL A 10 6.98 -30.59 48.93
C VAL A 10 7.31 -29.41 48.04
N LEU A 11 8.28 -28.57 48.40
CA LEU A 11 8.76 -27.46 47.56
C LEU A 11 9.37 -27.95 46.24
N ALA A 12 10.18 -29.01 46.29
CA ALA A 12 10.77 -29.58 45.07
C ALA A 12 9.70 -30.15 44.11
N LEU A 13 8.64 -30.77 44.63
CA LEU A 13 7.52 -31.24 43.84
C LEU A 13 6.71 -30.11 43.21
N ILE A 14 6.47 -29.02 43.93
CA ILE A 14 5.77 -27.84 43.40
C ILE A 14 6.57 -27.17 42.27
N VAL A 15 7.88 -27.01 42.46
CA VAL A 15 8.76 -26.41 41.45
C VAL A 15 8.82 -27.31 40.21
N SER A 16 8.94 -28.64 40.38
CA SER A 16 8.95 -29.59 39.26
C SER A 16 7.64 -29.56 38.48
N LEU A 17 6.50 -29.56 39.16
CA LEU A 17 5.16 -29.48 38.53
C LEU A 17 4.98 -28.15 37.76
N SER A 18 5.44 -27.05 38.34
CA SER A 18 5.35 -25.73 37.71
C SER A 18 6.19 -25.64 36.43
N VAL A 19 7.44 -26.16 36.49
CA VAL A 19 8.32 -26.21 35.29
C VAL A 19 7.72 -27.11 34.20
N THR A 20 7.17 -28.26 34.60
CA THR A 20 6.53 -29.17 33.61
C THR A 20 5.28 -28.56 32.99
N ALA A 21 4.47 -27.84 33.75
CA ALA A 21 3.28 -27.15 33.25
C ALA A 21 3.64 -26.02 32.29
N VAL A 22 4.69 -25.22 32.60
CA VAL A 22 5.18 -24.17 31.67
C VAL A 22 5.74 -24.78 30.39
N LEU A 23 6.48 -25.90 30.49
CA LEU A 23 7.02 -26.58 29.31
C LEU A 23 5.89 -27.17 28.42
N LEU A 24 4.86 -27.75 29.02
CA LEU A 24 3.69 -28.26 28.32
C LEU A 24 2.89 -27.12 27.64
N LEU A 25 2.70 -25.99 28.33
CA LEU A 25 2.07 -24.82 27.74
C LEU A 25 2.88 -24.25 26.57
N ALA A 26 4.20 -24.24 26.68
CA ALA A 26 5.08 -23.79 25.58
C ALA A 26 5.04 -24.75 24.37
N LEU A 27 4.90 -26.06 24.59
CA LEU A 27 4.82 -27.05 23.52
C LEU A 27 3.41 -27.17 22.88
N THR A 28 2.36 -26.75 23.59
CA THR A 28 0.98 -26.73 23.07
C THR A 28 0.58 -25.37 22.50
N SER A 29 1.41 -24.34 22.66
CA SER A 29 1.20 -23.08 21.94
C SER A 29 1.39 -23.33 20.45
N PRO A 30 0.39 -23.06 19.59
CA PRO A 30 0.57 -23.18 18.17
C PRO A 30 1.68 -22.23 17.73
N ILE A 31 2.86 -22.77 17.42
CA ILE A 31 3.95 -22.02 16.79
C ILE A 31 3.46 -21.67 15.40
N GLY A 32 3.10 -20.38 15.22
CA GLY A 32 2.86 -19.82 13.91
C GLY A 32 1.55 -20.29 13.26
N ALA A 33 0.41 -19.83 13.77
CA ALA A 33 -0.67 -19.57 12.84
C ALA A 33 -0.14 -18.49 11.87
N PRO A 34 -0.17 -18.71 10.53
CA PRO A 34 0.06 -17.63 9.61
C PRO A 34 -1.02 -16.58 9.91
N SER A 35 -0.60 -15.43 10.42
CA SER A 35 -1.49 -14.28 10.51
C SER A 35 -1.72 -13.82 9.05
N ASP A 36 -2.80 -14.31 8.43
CA ASP A 36 -3.38 -13.78 7.19
C ASP A 36 -4.01 -12.41 7.40
N ALA A 37 -3.55 -11.69 8.40
CA ALA A 37 -3.71 -10.26 8.47
C ALA A 37 -2.52 -9.67 7.73
N GLY A 38 -2.74 -9.14 6.53
CA GLY A 38 -1.80 -8.26 5.84
C GLY A 38 -1.45 -7.05 6.72
N GLY A 39 -0.74 -7.33 7.81
CA GLY A 39 -0.16 -6.31 8.67
C GLY A 39 1.00 -5.64 7.95
N PRO A 40 1.33 -4.39 8.31
CA PRO A 40 2.42 -3.66 7.70
C PRO A 40 3.69 -4.49 7.78
N VAL A 41 4.34 -4.68 6.63
CA VAL A 41 5.66 -5.32 6.56
C VAL A 41 6.59 -4.56 7.49
N PRO A 42 7.29 -5.22 8.46
CA PRO A 42 8.23 -4.53 9.33
C PRO A 42 9.28 -3.81 8.50
N GLY A 43 9.31 -2.48 8.59
CA GLY A 43 10.22 -1.61 7.82
C GLY A 43 9.56 -0.83 6.68
N ALA A 44 8.32 -1.07 6.33
CA ALA A 44 7.59 -0.23 5.38
C ALA A 44 7.09 1.04 6.10
N SER A 45 7.74 2.16 5.84
CA SER A 45 7.25 3.46 6.30
C SER A 45 6.25 4.01 5.30
N PHE A 46 4.98 4.03 5.68
CA PHE A 46 3.94 4.77 4.97
C PHE A 46 3.31 5.81 5.90
N TYR A 47 2.83 6.88 5.31
CA TYR A 47 2.19 7.94 6.08
C TYR A 47 0.68 7.67 6.16
N ARG A 48 0.16 7.37 7.37
CA ARG A 48 -1.27 7.09 7.56
C ARG A 48 -2.07 8.38 7.52
N VAL A 49 -3.08 8.45 6.66
CA VAL A 49 -3.92 9.64 6.42
C VAL A 49 -5.35 9.47 6.92
N GLY A 50 -5.75 8.27 7.33
CA GLY A 50 -7.11 8.00 7.77
C GLY A 50 -7.27 6.71 8.56
N GLU A 51 -8.51 6.32 8.82
CA GLU A 51 -8.86 5.03 9.40
C GLU A 51 -8.38 3.89 8.48
N ALA A 52 -7.96 2.77 9.10
CA ALA A 52 -7.42 1.63 8.36
C ALA A 52 -8.51 1.02 7.46
N GLY A 53 -8.50 1.38 6.18
CA GLY A 53 -9.24 0.69 5.15
C GLY A 53 -8.48 -0.55 4.68
N THR A 54 -9.17 -1.49 4.06
CA THR A 54 -8.53 -2.68 3.45
C THR A 54 -8.00 -2.41 2.04
N GLY A 55 -8.34 -1.24 1.48
CA GLY A 55 -8.10 -0.94 0.06
C GLY A 55 -8.92 -1.84 -0.87
N LEU A 56 -8.83 -1.58 -2.16
CA LEU A 56 -9.42 -2.45 -3.19
C LEU A 56 -8.63 -3.76 -3.28
N ALA A 57 -9.31 -4.87 -3.53
CA ALA A 57 -8.67 -6.18 -3.64
C ALA A 57 -8.10 -6.45 -5.05
N ILE A 58 -7.13 -7.37 -5.12
CA ILE A 58 -6.68 -7.91 -6.41
C ILE A 58 -7.87 -8.62 -7.08
N GLY A 59 -8.07 -8.35 -8.37
CA GLY A 59 -9.19 -8.83 -9.16
C GLY A 59 -10.38 -7.88 -9.22
N ASP A 60 -10.48 -6.89 -8.33
CA ASP A 60 -11.53 -5.87 -8.39
C ASP A 60 -11.37 -4.96 -9.60
N ARG A 61 -12.49 -4.42 -10.08
CA ARG A 61 -12.49 -3.23 -10.93
C ARG A 61 -12.49 -2.00 -10.01
N PRO A 62 -11.53 -1.08 -10.14
CA PRO A 62 -11.53 0.10 -9.32
C PRO A 62 -12.73 1.01 -9.65
N PRO A 63 -13.25 1.75 -8.67
CA PRO A 63 -14.24 2.79 -8.93
C PRO A 63 -13.59 3.93 -9.75
N PRO A 64 -14.39 4.81 -10.37
CA PRO A 64 -13.87 6.01 -11.00
C PRO A 64 -13.01 6.83 -10.03
N LEU A 65 -12.02 7.54 -10.57
CA LEU A 65 -11.28 8.56 -9.81
C LEU A 65 -12.19 9.80 -9.68
N ALA A 66 -12.93 9.85 -8.60
CA ALA A 66 -13.90 10.91 -8.35
C ALA A 66 -13.84 11.39 -6.89
N GLY A 67 -13.91 12.72 -6.70
CA GLY A 67 -14.09 13.36 -5.42
C GLY A 67 -15.52 13.83 -5.27
N ASP A 68 -16.21 13.39 -4.19
CA ASP A 68 -17.58 13.81 -3.85
C ASP A 68 -18.57 13.74 -5.04
N GLY A 69 -18.45 12.67 -5.84
CA GLY A 69 -19.31 12.42 -7.03
C GLY A 69 -18.88 13.15 -8.30
N THR A 70 -17.82 13.96 -8.24
CA THR A 70 -17.28 14.67 -9.42
C THR A 70 -15.94 14.04 -9.81
N ALA A 71 -15.73 13.82 -11.12
CA ALA A 71 -14.45 13.36 -11.63
C ALA A 71 -13.32 14.33 -11.21
N ILE A 72 -12.20 13.78 -10.73
CA ILE A 72 -11.03 14.60 -10.43
C ILE A 72 -10.38 15.04 -11.75
N VAL A 73 -9.70 16.18 -11.71
CA VAL A 73 -8.99 16.76 -12.87
C VAL A 73 -7.49 16.65 -12.68
N ASP A 74 -6.75 16.69 -13.78
CA ASP A 74 -5.30 16.80 -13.74
C ASP A 74 -4.85 18.29 -13.63
N LEU A 75 -3.53 18.52 -13.64
CA LEU A 75 -2.95 19.86 -13.56
C LEU A 75 -3.33 20.77 -14.73
N ASP A 76 -3.75 20.21 -15.86
CA ASP A 76 -4.23 20.96 -17.04
C ASP A 76 -5.76 21.18 -17.00
N GLY A 77 -6.42 20.76 -15.91
CA GLY A 77 -7.88 20.87 -15.74
C GLY A 77 -8.67 19.83 -16.53
N VAL A 78 -8.01 18.80 -17.08
CA VAL A 78 -8.66 17.74 -17.85
C VAL A 78 -9.13 16.61 -16.93
N ALA A 79 -10.40 16.20 -17.06
CA ALA A 79 -10.96 15.13 -16.25
C ALA A 79 -10.18 13.82 -16.45
N VAL A 80 -9.95 13.11 -15.31
CA VAL A 80 -9.25 11.83 -15.31
C VAL A 80 -10.28 10.71 -15.34
N ASP A 81 -10.42 10.07 -16.48
CA ASP A 81 -11.36 8.97 -16.73
C ASP A 81 -10.59 7.66 -16.94
N LEU A 82 -10.77 6.70 -16.01
CA LEU A 82 -10.18 5.36 -16.13
C LEU A 82 -10.87 4.52 -17.22
N ALA A 83 -12.16 4.76 -17.48
CA ALA A 83 -12.88 4.01 -18.53
C ALA A 83 -12.29 4.31 -19.91
N GLY A 84 -11.84 5.54 -20.15
CA GLY A 84 -11.14 5.90 -21.38
C GLY A 84 -9.76 5.24 -21.57
N LEU A 85 -9.27 4.54 -20.54
CA LEU A 85 -7.99 3.83 -20.55
C LEU A 85 -8.14 2.30 -20.67
N GLU A 86 -9.34 1.79 -20.88
CA GLU A 86 -9.54 0.35 -21.12
C GLU A 86 -8.65 -0.17 -22.28
N GLY A 87 -8.10 -1.37 -22.08
CA GLY A 87 -7.13 -1.97 -23.00
C GLY A 87 -5.69 -1.49 -22.82
N ARG A 88 -5.44 -0.57 -21.91
CA ARG A 88 -4.09 -0.10 -21.55
C ARG A 88 -3.73 -0.57 -20.16
N PRO A 89 -2.45 -0.86 -19.88
CA PRO A 89 -2.00 -1.04 -18.51
C PRO A 89 -2.04 0.32 -17.80
N VAL A 90 -2.56 0.34 -16.55
CA VAL A 90 -2.70 1.57 -15.76
C VAL A 90 -2.03 1.39 -14.41
N TRP A 91 -1.23 2.37 -14.02
CA TRP A 91 -0.65 2.47 -12.70
C TRP A 91 -1.18 3.72 -12.00
N VAL A 92 -1.90 3.53 -10.88
CA VAL A 92 -2.40 4.63 -10.06
C VAL A 92 -1.57 4.67 -8.78
N VAL A 93 -1.07 5.85 -8.42
CA VAL A 93 -0.37 6.09 -7.15
C VAL A 93 -1.01 7.26 -6.41
N PHE A 94 -1.40 7.03 -5.15
CA PHE A 94 -1.86 8.10 -4.25
C PHE A 94 -0.66 8.63 -3.47
N TRP A 95 -0.48 9.94 -3.47
CA TRP A 95 0.69 10.61 -2.91
C TRP A 95 0.38 12.04 -2.45
N ALA A 96 1.34 12.68 -1.75
CA ALA A 96 1.30 14.09 -1.44
C ALA A 96 2.71 14.66 -1.34
N THR A 97 2.86 15.98 -1.52
CA THR A 97 4.18 16.63 -1.44
C THR A 97 4.75 16.63 -0.02
N TRP A 98 3.91 16.67 1.00
CA TRP A 98 4.29 16.62 2.42
C TRP A 98 4.56 15.20 2.95
N CYS A 99 4.43 14.16 2.12
CA CYS A 99 4.61 12.76 2.51
C CYS A 99 6.09 12.34 2.33
N PRO A 100 6.90 12.17 3.41
CA PRO A 100 8.33 11.88 3.28
C PRO A 100 8.63 10.59 2.48
N PRO A 101 7.94 9.44 2.69
CA PRO A 101 8.19 8.26 1.86
C PRO A 101 7.80 8.47 0.38
N CYS A 102 6.80 9.32 0.08
CA CYS A 102 6.47 9.67 -1.30
C CYS A 102 7.61 10.47 -1.96
N GLN A 103 8.21 11.42 -1.22
CA GLN A 103 9.35 12.19 -1.70
C GLN A 103 10.56 11.29 -2.00
N GLN A 104 10.78 10.26 -1.18
CA GLN A 104 11.89 9.32 -1.37
C GLN A 104 11.76 8.52 -2.67
N GLU A 105 10.54 8.11 -3.04
CA GLU A 105 10.32 7.31 -4.26
C GLU A 105 10.13 8.14 -5.53
N THR A 106 9.86 9.45 -5.43
CA THR A 106 9.58 10.33 -6.57
C THR A 106 10.60 10.19 -7.72
N PRO A 107 11.94 10.17 -7.47
CA PRO A 107 12.91 10.00 -8.55
C PRO A 107 12.83 8.63 -9.24
N ASP A 108 12.51 7.58 -8.49
CA ASP A 108 12.34 6.22 -9.01
C ASP A 108 11.06 6.11 -9.82
N LEU A 109 9.97 6.73 -9.34
CA LEU A 109 8.70 6.81 -10.04
C LEU A 109 8.84 7.49 -11.41
N GLN A 110 9.56 8.62 -11.47
CA GLN A 110 9.84 9.31 -12.73
C GLN A 110 10.68 8.44 -13.67
N ARG A 111 11.72 7.79 -13.18
CA ARG A 111 12.54 6.87 -14.00
C ARG A 111 11.73 5.66 -14.51
N ALA A 112 10.88 5.07 -13.65
CA ALA A 112 10.00 3.98 -14.06
C ALA A 112 9.02 4.42 -15.15
N TRP A 113 8.46 5.62 -15.03
CA TRP A 113 7.59 6.23 -16.06
C TRP A 113 8.32 6.42 -17.38
N GLU A 114 9.48 7.08 -17.37
CA GLU A 114 10.27 7.33 -18.58
C GLU A 114 10.64 6.05 -19.35
N ALA A 115 10.97 4.99 -18.60
CA ALA A 115 11.32 3.69 -19.19
C ALA A 115 10.11 2.96 -19.84
N ASN A 116 8.87 3.25 -19.40
CA ASN A 116 7.69 2.48 -19.80
C ASN A 116 6.61 3.30 -20.53
N ARG A 117 6.73 4.62 -20.65
CA ARG A 117 5.71 5.48 -21.32
C ARG A 117 5.38 5.07 -22.74
N ASP A 118 6.35 4.50 -23.47
CA ASP A 118 6.19 4.09 -24.86
C ASP A 118 5.58 2.68 -25.01
N THR A 119 5.37 1.94 -23.91
CA THR A 119 4.68 0.63 -23.88
C THR A 119 3.16 0.76 -23.92
N GLY A 120 2.65 1.98 -23.85
CA GLY A 120 1.24 2.28 -23.71
C GLY A 120 0.75 2.37 -22.25
N LEU A 121 1.66 2.27 -21.28
CA LEU A 121 1.35 2.49 -19.86
C LEU A 121 0.67 3.85 -19.65
N ALA A 122 -0.31 3.91 -18.77
CA ALA A 122 -0.86 5.15 -18.22
C ALA A 122 -0.48 5.22 -16.73
N LEU A 123 0.40 6.14 -16.34
CA LEU A 123 0.68 6.46 -14.93
C LEU A 123 -0.15 7.67 -14.51
N ILE A 124 -0.97 7.49 -13.48
CA ILE A 124 -1.79 8.53 -12.88
C ILE A 124 -1.38 8.69 -11.40
N ALA A 125 -0.74 9.81 -11.08
CA ALA A 125 -0.35 10.15 -9.72
C ALA A 125 -1.43 11.04 -9.09
N VAL A 126 -2.22 10.49 -8.17
CA VAL A 126 -3.32 11.20 -7.48
C VAL A 126 -2.75 11.95 -6.29
N ASN A 127 -2.68 13.26 -6.41
CA ASN A 127 -2.24 14.16 -5.34
C ASN A 127 -3.40 14.41 -4.37
N VAL A 128 -3.17 14.13 -3.08
CA VAL A 128 -4.23 14.09 -2.05
C VAL A 128 -4.17 15.32 -1.16
N GLN A 129 -5.31 16.02 -1.03
CA GLN A 129 -5.53 17.15 -0.11
C GLN A 129 -4.58 18.34 -0.30
N GLU A 130 -4.16 18.60 -1.53
CA GLU A 130 -3.34 19.76 -1.88
C GLU A 130 -3.96 20.54 -3.04
N SER A 131 -3.53 21.80 -3.20
CA SER A 131 -3.94 22.64 -4.31
C SER A 131 -3.13 22.33 -5.58
N ALA A 132 -3.67 22.74 -6.72
CA ALA A 132 -2.98 22.62 -8.01
C ALA A 132 -1.62 23.34 -8.01
N ASP A 133 -1.52 24.52 -7.36
CA ASP A 133 -0.27 25.27 -7.31
C ASP A 133 0.84 24.49 -6.58
N VAL A 134 0.52 23.89 -5.43
CA VAL A 134 1.48 23.08 -4.64
C VAL A 134 1.95 21.87 -5.44
N ALA A 135 1.02 21.14 -6.05
CA ALA A 135 1.35 19.97 -6.86
C ALA A 135 2.15 20.34 -8.11
N SER A 136 1.82 21.46 -8.77
CA SER A 136 2.55 21.96 -9.95
C SER A 136 3.96 22.41 -9.63
N GLU A 137 4.17 23.14 -8.52
CA GLU A 137 5.50 23.57 -8.07
C GLU A 137 6.40 22.36 -7.77
N TYR A 138 5.84 21.34 -7.10
CA TYR A 138 6.54 20.08 -6.85
C TYR A 138 6.90 19.37 -8.16
N ALA A 139 5.93 19.24 -9.08
CA ALA A 139 6.16 18.62 -10.38
C ALA A 139 7.27 19.32 -11.17
N ALA A 140 7.27 20.66 -11.20
CA ALA A 140 8.30 21.44 -11.86
C ALA A 140 9.68 21.25 -11.20
N THR A 141 9.73 21.24 -9.86
CA THR A 141 10.97 21.08 -9.09
C THR A 141 11.66 19.75 -9.37
N TYR A 142 10.87 18.66 -9.47
CA TYR A 142 11.39 17.30 -9.69
C TYR A 142 11.35 16.85 -11.15
N GLY A 143 10.92 17.71 -12.08
CA GLY A 143 10.84 17.41 -13.50
C GLY A 143 9.87 16.26 -13.83
N LEU A 144 8.72 16.19 -13.12
CA LEU A 144 7.76 15.11 -13.30
C LEU A 144 7.00 15.28 -14.62
N THR A 145 6.90 14.19 -15.39
CA THR A 145 6.29 14.22 -16.73
C THR A 145 5.11 13.24 -16.86
N TYR A 146 4.78 12.52 -15.82
CA TYR A 146 3.57 11.70 -15.74
C TYR A 146 2.35 12.53 -15.36
N ARG A 147 1.18 11.99 -15.60
CA ARG A 147 -0.08 12.68 -15.32
C ARG A 147 -0.33 12.79 -13.83
N ILE A 148 -0.52 14.01 -13.32
CA ILE A 148 -0.86 14.29 -11.93
C ILE A 148 -2.32 14.69 -11.86
N ALA A 149 -3.12 13.92 -11.13
CA ALA A 149 -4.53 14.18 -10.86
C ALA A 149 -4.69 14.80 -9.46
N LEU A 150 -5.68 15.66 -9.28
CA LEU A 150 -5.90 16.40 -8.04
C LEU A 150 -7.12 15.85 -7.30
N ASP A 151 -6.92 15.41 -6.07
CA ASP A 151 -7.98 14.97 -5.14
C ASP A 151 -8.00 15.84 -3.87
N PRO A 152 -8.37 17.13 -3.99
CA PRO A 152 -8.27 18.11 -2.90
C PRO A 152 -9.19 17.79 -1.72
N THR A 153 -10.26 17.05 -1.95
CA THR A 153 -11.21 16.61 -0.91
C THR A 153 -10.91 15.23 -0.36
N ALA A 154 -9.91 14.53 -0.88
CA ALA A 154 -9.63 13.11 -0.62
C ALA A 154 -10.84 12.19 -0.93
N GLY A 155 -11.67 12.56 -1.89
CA GLY A 155 -12.84 11.76 -2.28
C GLY A 155 -12.46 10.47 -2.98
N ALA A 156 -11.58 10.55 -3.98
CA ALA A 156 -11.02 9.38 -4.65
C ALA A 156 -10.20 8.51 -3.69
N PHE A 157 -9.39 9.12 -2.82
CA PHE A 157 -8.64 8.44 -1.77
C PHE A 157 -9.55 7.57 -0.89
N ARG A 158 -10.68 8.12 -0.42
CA ARG A 158 -11.66 7.37 0.39
C ARG A 158 -12.38 6.30 -0.42
N ALA A 159 -12.82 6.62 -1.65
CA ALA A 159 -13.53 5.67 -2.51
C ALA A 159 -12.69 4.44 -2.87
N TRP A 160 -11.36 4.60 -2.95
CA TRP A 160 -10.42 3.50 -3.19
C TRP A 160 -9.98 2.77 -1.91
N GLY A 161 -10.51 3.16 -0.75
CA GLY A 161 -10.19 2.58 0.55
C GLY A 161 -8.73 2.79 0.93
N VAL A 162 -8.07 3.81 0.39
CA VAL A 162 -6.68 4.15 0.72
C VAL A 162 -6.63 4.66 2.17
N PHE A 163 -5.64 4.24 2.93
CA PHE A 163 -5.47 4.60 4.33
C PHE A 163 -4.09 5.19 4.66
N GLY A 164 -3.18 5.19 3.71
CA GLY A 164 -1.83 5.72 3.88
C GLY A 164 -1.16 6.06 2.57
N LEU A 165 -0.06 6.81 2.61
CA LEU A 165 0.70 7.26 1.45
C LEU A 165 2.16 6.78 1.55
N PRO A 166 2.78 6.45 0.42
CA PRO A 166 2.14 6.23 -0.88
C PRO A 166 1.36 4.91 -0.93
N THR A 167 0.36 4.85 -1.81
CA THR A 167 -0.37 3.61 -2.11
C THR A 167 -0.47 3.45 -3.63
N HIS A 168 -0.14 2.27 -4.14
CA HIS A 168 -0.09 1.97 -5.57
C HIS A 168 -1.07 0.89 -5.94
N TYR A 169 -1.72 1.04 -7.10
CA TYR A 169 -2.57 0.05 -7.73
C TYR A 169 -2.10 -0.18 -9.16
N PHE A 170 -1.85 -1.43 -9.50
CA PHE A 170 -1.45 -1.87 -10.83
C PHE A 170 -2.64 -2.55 -11.50
N ILE A 171 -3.13 -1.98 -12.60
CA ILE A 171 -4.37 -2.36 -13.26
C ILE A 171 -4.00 -2.90 -14.65
N GLY A 172 -4.43 -4.12 -14.94
CA GLY A 172 -4.22 -4.76 -16.22
C GLY A 172 -5.10 -4.17 -17.34
N ARG A 173 -4.83 -4.57 -18.58
CA ARG A 173 -5.61 -4.16 -19.76
C ARG A 173 -7.09 -4.55 -19.68
N ASP A 174 -7.43 -5.55 -18.88
CA ASP A 174 -8.81 -5.96 -18.58
C ASP A 174 -9.54 -5.04 -17.59
N GLY A 175 -8.88 -3.96 -17.13
CA GLY A 175 -9.40 -3.00 -16.18
C GLY A 175 -9.49 -3.53 -14.74
N ARG A 176 -8.79 -4.63 -14.44
CA ARG A 176 -8.77 -5.21 -13.08
C ARG A 176 -7.44 -4.97 -12.39
N ILE A 177 -7.50 -4.79 -11.07
CA ILE A 177 -6.31 -4.68 -10.22
C ILE A 177 -5.56 -6.01 -10.25
N LYS A 178 -4.30 -5.99 -10.66
CA LYS A 178 -3.41 -7.15 -10.70
C LYS A 178 -2.48 -7.19 -9.50
N ASP A 179 -2.13 -6.02 -8.98
CA ASP A 179 -1.32 -5.90 -7.77
C ASP A 179 -1.59 -4.56 -7.08
N ARG A 180 -1.27 -4.49 -5.80
CA ARG A 180 -1.33 -3.29 -4.99
C ARG A 180 -0.16 -3.26 -4.01
N TRP A 181 0.31 -2.06 -3.69
CA TRP A 181 1.42 -1.90 -2.77
C TRP A 181 1.19 -0.71 -1.83
N PHE A 182 1.56 -0.86 -0.58
CA PHE A 182 1.46 0.17 0.46
C PHE A 182 2.86 0.54 0.92
N GLY A 183 3.20 1.81 0.85
CA GLY A 183 4.51 2.36 1.17
C GLY A 183 5.40 2.58 -0.06
N PRO A 184 6.61 3.13 0.14
CA PRO A 184 7.51 3.45 -0.95
C PRO A 184 8.04 2.20 -1.65
N MET A 185 8.34 2.32 -2.94
CA MET A 185 8.97 1.28 -3.74
C MET A 185 10.30 1.76 -4.31
N SER A 186 11.24 0.83 -4.44
CA SER A 186 12.43 1.03 -5.28
C SER A 186 12.08 0.87 -6.76
N LEU A 187 12.96 1.39 -7.64
CA LEU A 187 12.81 1.25 -9.09
C LEU A 187 12.62 -0.22 -9.52
N ASP A 188 13.40 -1.14 -8.95
CA ASP A 188 13.31 -2.59 -9.28
C ASP A 188 11.94 -3.17 -8.89
N GLN A 189 11.41 -2.78 -7.74
CA GLN A 189 10.08 -3.20 -7.31
C GLN A 189 8.97 -2.64 -8.20
N MET A 190 9.12 -1.40 -8.67
CA MET A 190 8.20 -0.79 -9.64
C MET A 190 8.23 -1.56 -10.97
N GLN A 191 9.42 -1.81 -11.52
CA GLN A 191 9.59 -2.55 -12.77
C GLN A 191 8.99 -3.97 -12.72
N GLN A 192 9.22 -4.70 -11.63
CA GLN A 192 8.64 -6.03 -11.44
C GLN A 192 7.10 -6.01 -11.49
N ARG A 193 6.46 -4.98 -10.92
CA ARG A 193 5.01 -4.86 -10.91
C ARG A 193 4.43 -4.42 -12.24
N LEU A 194 5.15 -3.59 -12.97
CA LEU A 194 4.75 -3.18 -14.31
C LEU A 194 4.66 -4.38 -15.26
N THR A 195 5.56 -5.37 -15.13
CA THR A 195 5.49 -6.59 -15.95
C THR A 195 4.19 -7.39 -15.74
N LEU A 196 3.56 -7.28 -14.55
CA LEU A 196 2.29 -7.98 -14.24
C LEU A 196 1.10 -7.41 -15.03
N ILE A 197 1.17 -6.14 -15.43
CA ILE A 197 0.06 -5.45 -16.09
C ILE A 197 0.27 -5.24 -17.58
N GLU A 198 1.49 -5.37 -18.09
CA GLU A 198 1.81 -5.18 -19.50
C GLU A 198 1.43 -6.39 -20.36
N GLY A 199 1.52 -7.60 -19.81
CA GLY A 199 1.27 -8.87 -20.51
C GLY A 199 -0.14 -9.43 -20.39
N THR A 200 -1.08 -8.70 -19.76
CA THR A 200 -2.45 -9.22 -19.49
C THR A 200 -3.53 -8.46 -20.23
#